data_b3688e9c2aedc110b952ddc235391ce7
#
_entry.id   b3688e9c2aedc110b952ddc235391ce7
#
_cell.length_a   1.000
_cell.length_b   1.000
_cell.length_c   1.000
_cell.angle_alpha   90.00
_cell.angle_beta   90.00
_cell.angle_gamma   90.00
#
_symmetry.space_group_name_H-M   'P 1'
#
loop_
_entity.id
_entity.type
_entity.pdbx_description
1 polymer ?
#
loop_
_entity_poly.entity_id
_entity_poly.type
_entity_poly.pdbx_seq_one_letter_code
_entity_poly.pdbx_strand_id
1 'polypeptide(L)'
;LDPRFDTFESFKAYMKKISVPFGPLTDAQWNHMAIYSMQKYEDGTYGFRYDPRIGTSLKGFEIKDIDLWQQWDQVTVPTLVLRGAESDLLSVDTAAQMKMRGPKAQIVELPGIGHAPTIMNEQQIQIVRNFICC
;
A
#
# COMPACT_ATOMS: atom_id res chain seq x y z
N LEU A 1 -1.46 15.52 12.96
CA LEU A 1 -0.12 15.85 13.46
C LEU A 1 0.88 15.36 12.42
N ASP A 2 1.73 16.29 11.96
CA ASP A 2 2.84 16.01 11.05
C ASP A 2 4.10 15.75 11.91
N PRO A 3 4.49 14.47 12.13
CA PRO A 3 5.60 14.16 13.01
C PRO A 3 6.91 14.67 12.44
N ARG A 4 7.76 15.27 13.31
CA ARG A 4 9.08 15.79 12.99
C ARG A 4 10.15 14.99 13.70
N PHE A 5 11.30 14.84 13.06
CA PHE A 5 12.40 14.02 13.52
C PHE A 5 13.73 14.76 13.34
N ASP A 6 14.59 14.74 14.35
CA ASP A 6 15.88 15.43 14.33
C ASP A 6 16.89 14.76 13.39
N THR A 7 16.72 13.46 13.11
CA THR A 7 17.63 12.69 12.26
C THR A 7 16.88 11.84 11.26
N PHE A 8 17.55 11.52 10.13
CA PHE A 8 17.04 10.56 9.16
C PHE A 8 16.78 9.18 9.78
N GLU A 9 17.67 8.74 10.68
CA GLU A 9 17.53 7.42 11.33
C GLU A 9 16.30 7.36 12.24
N SER A 10 15.98 8.43 12.97
CA SER A 10 14.76 8.50 13.78
C SER A 10 13.50 8.52 12.92
N PHE A 11 13.51 9.22 11.78
CA PHE A 11 12.44 9.17 10.79
C PHE A 11 12.25 7.75 10.23
N LYS A 12 13.35 7.10 9.80
CA LYS A 12 13.32 5.73 9.26
C LYS A 12 12.80 4.73 10.30
N ALA A 13 13.23 4.85 11.54
CA ALA A 13 12.76 3.99 12.64
C ALA A 13 11.25 4.14 12.88
N TYR A 14 10.76 5.38 12.87
CA TYR A 14 9.32 5.65 12.98
C TYR A 14 8.54 5.07 11.81
N MET A 15 9.04 5.27 10.57
CA MET A 15 8.42 4.72 9.37
C MET A 15 8.32 3.18 9.44
N LYS A 16 9.40 2.49 9.85
CA LYS A 16 9.38 1.03 10.09
C LYS A 16 8.28 0.63 11.07
N LYS A 17 8.13 1.38 12.16
CA LYS A 17 7.13 1.11 13.20
C LYS A 17 5.68 1.20 12.69
N ILE A 18 5.36 2.20 11.87
CA ILE A 18 4.00 2.40 11.37
C ILE A 18 3.69 1.58 10.12
N SER A 19 4.71 1.02 9.48
CA SER A 19 4.59 0.28 8.22
C SER A 19 4.80 -1.23 8.39
N VAL A 20 4.61 -1.77 9.57
CA VAL A 20 4.66 -3.23 9.85
C VAL A 20 3.83 -4.04 8.85
N PRO A 21 2.62 -3.60 8.42
CA PRO A 21 1.82 -4.32 7.44
C PRO A 21 2.45 -4.48 6.05
N PHE A 22 3.55 -3.79 5.74
CA PHE A 22 4.27 -3.99 4.47
C PHE A 22 4.98 -5.34 4.39
N GLY A 23 5.11 -6.04 5.52
CA GLY A 23 5.81 -7.31 5.62
C GLY A 23 7.34 -7.13 5.75
N PRO A 24 8.09 -8.24 5.64
CA PRO A 24 9.53 -8.21 5.83
C PRO A 24 10.23 -7.48 4.68
N LEU A 25 11.01 -6.46 5.02
CA LEU A 25 11.87 -5.71 4.09
C LEU A 25 13.30 -5.71 4.62
N THR A 26 14.27 -5.74 3.71
CA THR A 26 15.69 -5.57 4.02
C THR A 26 15.97 -4.12 4.46
N ASP A 27 17.11 -3.90 5.12
CA ASP A 27 17.48 -2.54 5.52
C ASP A 27 17.73 -1.61 4.31
N ALA A 28 18.23 -2.16 3.19
CA ALA A 28 18.36 -1.42 1.93
C ALA A 28 17.00 -0.98 1.36
N GLN A 29 15.98 -1.83 1.43
CA GLN A 29 14.62 -1.49 1.02
C GLN A 29 14.00 -0.44 1.94
N TRP A 30 14.20 -0.55 3.24
CA TRP A 30 13.77 0.47 4.19
C TRP A 30 14.46 1.82 3.97
N ASN A 31 15.77 1.82 3.68
CA ASN A 31 16.50 3.05 3.32
C ASN A 31 15.92 3.67 2.05
N HIS A 32 15.67 2.87 1.03
CA HIS A 32 15.05 3.33 -0.21
C HIS A 32 13.70 4.00 0.07
N MET A 33 12.80 3.32 0.76
CA MET A 33 11.50 3.87 1.10
C MET A 33 11.61 5.17 1.92
N ALA A 34 12.49 5.19 2.92
CA ALA A 34 12.68 6.36 3.77
C ALA A 34 13.17 7.58 2.97
N ILE A 35 14.16 7.39 2.09
CA ILE A 35 14.72 8.46 1.25
C ILE A 35 13.62 9.08 0.36
N TYR A 36 12.78 8.28 -0.26
CA TYR A 36 11.75 8.77 -1.17
C TYR A 36 10.46 9.24 -0.49
N SER A 37 10.25 8.85 0.77
CA SER A 37 9.09 9.28 1.56
C SER A 37 9.36 10.50 2.44
N MET A 38 10.62 10.90 2.59
CA MET A 38 10.99 12.03 3.47
C MET A 38 11.12 13.36 2.72
N GLN A 39 10.98 14.42 3.48
CA GLN A 39 11.53 15.75 3.16
C GLN A 39 12.36 16.27 4.34
N LYS A 40 13.39 17.02 4.02
CA LYS A 40 14.16 17.80 5.00
C LYS A 40 13.63 19.21 5.01
N TYR A 41 13.39 19.75 6.19
CA TYR A 41 12.89 21.11 6.39
C TYR A 41 14.06 22.10 6.61
N GLU A 42 13.76 23.40 6.52
CA GLU A 42 14.75 24.48 6.68
C GLU A 42 15.37 24.49 8.08
N ASP A 43 14.60 24.07 9.09
CA ASP A 43 15.07 23.92 10.48
C ASP A 43 15.99 22.70 10.70
N GLY A 44 16.28 21.94 9.63
CA GLY A 44 17.13 20.76 9.65
C GLY A 44 16.41 19.47 10.03
N THR A 45 15.14 19.52 10.42
CA THR A 45 14.34 18.34 10.77
C THR A 45 13.87 17.56 9.53
N TYR A 46 13.42 16.34 9.77
CA TYR A 46 12.86 15.44 8.75
C TYR A 46 11.38 15.17 9.02
N GLY A 47 10.61 14.95 7.97
CA GLY A 47 9.21 14.53 8.05
C GLY A 47 8.76 13.88 6.76
N PHE A 48 7.50 13.47 6.69
CA PHE A 48 6.96 12.86 5.46
C PHE A 48 6.77 13.90 4.36
N ARG A 49 7.05 13.47 3.13
CA ARG A 49 6.84 14.26 1.91
C ARG A 49 5.40 14.11 1.42
N TYR A 50 4.44 14.56 2.19
CA TYR A 50 3.06 14.66 1.74
C TYR A 50 2.47 16.00 2.16
N ASP A 51 1.44 16.45 1.46
CA ASP A 51 0.71 17.64 1.85
C ASP A 51 -0.16 17.33 3.07
N PRO A 52 0.10 17.89 4.26
CA PRO A 52 -0.70 17.63 5.45
C PRO A 52 -2.19 18.02 5.29
N ARG A 53 -2.54 18.81 4.27
CA ARG A 53 -3.92 19.17 3.93
C ARG A 53 -4.72 17.99 3.39
N ILE A 54 -4.08 16.89 2.95
CA ILE A 54 -4.78 15.66 2.54
C ILE A 54 -5.73 15.19 3.63
N GLY A 55 -5.29 15.22 4.90
CA GLY A 55 -6.12 14.83 6.04
C GLY A 55 -7.28 15.79 6.34
N THR A 56 -7.23 17.04 5.86
CA THR A 56 -8.33 18.00 6.10
C THR A 56 -9.53 17.74 5.20
N SER A 57 -9.31 17.19 4.01
CA SER A 57 -10.38 16.81 3.07
C SER A 57 -11.29 15.71 3.61
N LEU A 58 -10.80 14.93 4.59
CA LEU A 58 -11.55 13.85 5.22
C LEU A 58 -12.24 14.28 6.51
N LYS A 59 -11.98 15.49 7.00
CA LYS A 59 -12.62 16.00 8.22
C LYS A 59 -14.10 16.30 7.94
N GLY A 60 -14.98 15.67 8.71
CA GLY A 60 -16.43 15.86 8.61
C GLY A 60 -17.11 14.93 7.61
N PHE A 61 -16.37 14.05 6.92
CA PHE A 61 -16.98 12.97 6.17
C PHE A 61 -17.23 11.77 7.10
N GLU A 62 -18.46 11.30 7.12
CA GLU A 62 -18.77 10.00 7.69
C GLU A 62 -18.22 8.93 6.74
N ILE A 63 -17.24 8.15 7.22
CA ILE A 63 -16.68 7.04 6.44
C ILE A 63 -17.75 5.95 6.38
N LYS A 64 -18.35 5.76 5.22
CA LYS A 64 -19.31 4.69 4.93
C LYS A 64 -18.71 3.75 3.89
N ASP A 65 -19.09 2.50 4.00
CA ASP A 65 -18.76 1.53 2.95
C ASP A 65 -19.41 1.98 1.63
N ILE A 66 -18.62 2.03 0.58
CA ILE A 66 -19.07 2.39 -0.76
C ILE A 66 -19.14 1.10 -1.57
N ASP A 67 -20.32 0.77 -2.07
CA ASP A 67 -20.48 -0.33 -3.02
C ASP A 67 -20.04 0.11 -4.41
N LEU A 68 -18.94 -0.47 -4.89
CA LEU A 68 -18.37 -0.23 -6.20
C LEU A 68 -18.50 -1.42 -7.16
N TRP A 69 -19.36 -2.40 -6.82
CA TRP A 69 -19.49 -3.60 -7.63
C TRP A 69 -20.00 -3.33 -9.05
N GLN A 70 -20.87 -2.34 -9.24
CA GLN A 70 -21.33 -1.95 -10.57
C GLN A 70 -20.18 -1.45 -11.45
N GLN A 71 -19.25 -0.69 -10.90
CA GLN A 71 -18.05 -0.21 -11.60
C GLN A 71 -17.07 -1.36 -11.87
N TRP A 72 -16.87 -2.24 -10.88
CA TRP A 72 -16.05 -3.43 -11.04
C TRP A 72 -16.54 -4.33 -12.17
N ASP A 73 -17.85 -4.53 -12.29
CA ASP A 73 -18.44 -5.37 -13.33
C ASP A 73 -18.28 -4.80 -14.75
N GLN A 74 -17.96 -3.51 -14.88
CA GLN A 74 -17.69 -2.87 -16.17
C GLN A 74 -16.23 -3.00 -16.62
N VAL A 75 -15.31 -3.48 -15.76
CA VAL A 75 -13.91 -3.72 -16.12
C VAL A 75 -13.85 -4.90 -17.08
N THR A 76 -13.29 -4.68 -18.29
CA THR A 76 -13.20 -5.71 -19.35
C THR A 76 -11.76 -6.13 -19.67
N VAL A 77 -10.78 -5.46 -19.07
CA VAL A 77 -9.35 -5.77 -19.29
C VAL A 77 -8.86 -6.85 -18.34
N PRO A 78 -7.81 -7.62 -18.73
CA PRO A 78 -7.15 -8.54 -17.82
C PRO A 78 -6.74 -7.82 -16.52
N THR A 79 -7.06 -8.42 -15.38
CA THR A 79 -6.87 -7.79 -14.08
C THR A 79 -6.16 -8.73 -13.12
N LEU A 80 -5.09 -8.26 -12.48
CA LEU A 80 -4.41 -8.92 -11.38
C LEU A 80 -4.70 -8.20 -10.07
N VAL A 81 -5.12 -8.93 -9.06
CA VAL A 81 -5.28 -8.43 -7.69
C VAL A 81 -4.23 -9.09 -6.80
N LEU A 82 -3.37 -8.30 -6.20
CA LEU A 82 -2.44 -8.74 -5.17
C LEU A 82 -3.06 -8.44 -3.81
N ARG A 83 -3.39 -9.48 -3.05
CA ARG A 83 -3.95 -9.36 -1.72
C ARG A 83 -2.92 -9.81 -0.69
N GLY A 84 -2.60 -8.95 0.28
CA GLY A 84 -1.90 -9.42 1.47
C GLY A 84 -2.82 -10.31 2.30
N ALA A 85 -2.33 -11.46 2.74
CA ALA A 85 -3.13 -12.43 3.50
C ALA A 85 -3.68 -11.82 4.81
N GLU A 86 -2.95 -10.86 5.39
CA GLU A 86 -3.29 -10.15 6.63
C GLU A 86 -3.97 -8.80 6.38
N SER A 87 -4.51 -8.59 5.16
CA SER A 87 -5.21 -7.35 4.83
C SER A 87 -6.50 -7.22 5.66
N ASP A 88 -6.61 -6.11 6.35
CA ASP A 88 -7.79 -5.67 7.10
C ASP A 88 -8.79 -4.86 6.24
N LEU A 89 -8.40 -4.49 5.01
CA LEU A 89 -9.24 -3.71 4.08
C LEU A 89 -9.85 -4.59 2.97
N LEU A 90 -9.05 -5.43 2.32
CA LEU A 90 -9.55 -6.36 1.30
C LEU A 90 -9.79 -7.73 1.93
N SER A 91 -11.04 -8.04 2.23
CA SER A 91 -11.41 -9.33 2.81
C SER A 91 -11.22 -10.49 1.83
N VAL A 92 -11.11 -11.71 2.36
CA VAL A 92 -11.05 -12.95 1.55
C VAL A 92 -12.32 -13.08 0.69
N ASP A 93 -13.48 -12.79 1.27
CA ASP A 93 -14.76 -12.90 0.58
C ASP A 93 -14.90 -11.90 -0.56
N THR A 94 -14.43 -10.65 -0.36
CA THR A 94 -14.40 -9.63 -1.42
C THR A 94 -13.47 -10.07 -2.55
N ALA A 95 -12.28 -10.56 -2.24
CA ALA A 95 -11.35 -11.07 -3.24
C ALA A 95 -11.93 -12.28 -4.02
N ALA A 96 -12.63 -13.18 -3.33
CA ALA A 96 -13.32 -14.30 -3.97
C ALA A 96 -14.40 -13.81 -4.94
N GLN A 97 -15.18 -12.80 -4.58
CA GLN A 97 -16.16 -12.18 -5.48
C GLN A 97 -15.51 -11.51 -6.69
N MET A 98 -14.38 -10.80 -6.49
CA MET A 98 -13.61 -10.19 -7.59
C MET A 98 -13.13 -11.22 -8.62
N LYS A 99 -12.86 -12.45 -8.19
CA LYS A 99 -12.50 -13.57 -9.06
C LYS A 99 -13.69 -14.10 -9.88
N MET A 100 -14.91 -13.94 -9.38
CA MET A 100 -16.12 -14.54 -9.96
C MET A 100 -16.90 -13.60 -10.88
N ARG A 101 -16.68 -12.27 -10.77
CA ARG A 101 -17.45 -11.26 -11.48
C ARG A 101 -16.57 -10.19 -12.11
N GLY A 102 -17.14 -9.37 -12.99
CA GLY A 102 -16.43 -8.35 -13.74
C GLY A 102 -15.30 -8.93 -14.59
N PRO A 103 -14.06 -8.48 -14.44
CA PRO A 103 -12.91 -8.96 -15.21
C PRO A 103 -12.52 -10.41 -14.86
N LYS A 104 -13.15 -11.03 -13.86
CA LYS A 104 -12.75 -12.33 -13.31
C LYS A 104 -11.26 -12.35 -12.95
N ALA A 105 -10.86 -11.39 -12.11
CA ALA A 105 -9.47 -11.12 -11.80
C ALA A 105 -8.68 -12.34 -11.36
N GLN A 106 -7.42 -12.42 -11.78
CA GLN A 106 -6.46 -13.33 -11.18
C GLN A 106 -6.14 -12.81 -9.77
N ILE A 107 -6.37 -13.63 -8.75
CA ILE A 107 -6.07 -13.27 -7.36
C ILE A 107 -4.79 -13.98 -6.94
N VAL A 108 -3.82 -13.24 -6.42
CA VAL A 108 -2.62 -13.77 -5.77
C VAL A 108 -2.57 -13.28 -4.34
N GLU A 109 -2.59 -14.23 -3.41
CA GLU A 109 -2.47 -13.94 -1.98
C GLU A 109 -1.00 -13.98 -1.54
N LEU A 110 -0.58 -12.97 -0.79
CA LEU A 110 0.78 -12.78 -0.32
C LEU A 110 0.83 -13.02 1.21
N PRO A 111 1.40 -14.13 1.68
CA PRO A 111 1.46 -14.44 3.11
C PRO A 111 2.37 -13.46 3.87
N GLY A 112 2.01 -13.14 5.12
CA GLY A 112 2.78 -12.24 5.97
C GLY A 112 2.76 -10.77 5.54
N ILE A 113 1.83 -10.41 4.66
CA ILE A 113 1.66 -9.05 4.14
C ILE A 113 0.27 -8.53 4.51
N GLY A 114 0.21 -7.30 4.97
CA GLY A 114 -1.04 -6.58 5.21
C GLY A 114 -1.63 -5.97 3.94
N HIS A 115 -2.37 -4.89 4.09
CA HIS A 115 -3.12 -4.30 2.98
C HIS A 115 -2.25 -3.80 1.80
N ALA A 116 -1.02 -3.36 2.05
CA ALA A 116 -0.20 -2.67 1.05
C ALA A 116 1.12 -3.42 0.75
N PRO A 117 1.10 -4.44 -0.13
CA PRO A 117 2.34 -5.07 -0.60
C PRO A 117 3.21 -4.04 -1.33
N THR A 118 4.49 -3.99 -0.98
CA THR A 118 5.42 -2.98 -1.52
C THR A 118 5.94 -3.28 -2.92
N ILE A 119 5.81 -4.52 -3.39
CA ILE A 119 6.37 -5.02 -4.66
C ILE A 119 7.89 -4.76 -4.75
N MET A 120 8.58 -4.94 -3.63
CA MET A 120 10.03 -4.71 -3.53
C MET A 120 10.86 -5.99 -3.41
N ASN A 121 10.25 -7.15 -3.32
CA ASN A 121 10.96 -8.42 -3.35
C ASN A 121 10.78 -9.12 -4.70
N GLU A 122 11.75 -9.98 -5.04
CA GLU A 122 11.79 -10.65 -6.34
C GLU A 122 10.54 -11.48 -6.63
N GLN A 123 9.99 -12.15 -5.63
CA GLN A 123 8.78 -12.96 -5.78
C GLN A 123 7.58 -12.11 -6.20
N GLN A 124 7.36 -10.98 -5.53
CA GLN A 124 6.28 -10.05 -5.86
C GLN A 124 6.48 -9.41 -7.24
N ILE A 125 7.71 -9.00 -7.55
CA ILE A 125 8.08 -8.46 -8.87
C ILE A 125 7.79 -9.49 -9.96
N GLN A 126 8.18 -10.75 -9.76
CA GLN A 126 7.98 -11.81 -10.74
C GLN A 126 6.50 -12.12 -11.00
N ILE A 127 5.64 -12.06 -9.98
CA ILE A 127 4.19 -12.21 -10.13
C ILE A 127 3.65 -11.12 -11.09
N VAL A 128 4.01 -9.86 -10.85
CA VAL A 128 3.57 -8.74 -11.69
C VAL A 128 4.14 -8.87 -13.11
N ARG A 129 5.44 -9.18 -13.23
CA ARG A 129 6.10 -9.37 -14.53
C ARG A 129 5.42 -10.46 -15.35
N ASN A 130 5.15 -11.62 -14.75
CA ASN A 130 4.48 -12.73 -15.44
C ASN A 130 3.09 -12.34 -15.93
N PHE A 131 2.37 -11.51 -15.19
CA PHE A 131 1.06 -11.03 -15.61
C PHE A 131 1.11 -10.02 -16.76
N ILE A 132 2.12 -9.13 -16.77
CA ILE A 132 2.22 -8.07 -17.80
C ILE A 132 2.86 -8.59 -19.09
N CYS A 133 3.77 -9.57 -19.00
CA CYS A 133 4.57 -10.07 -20.14
C CYS A 133 3.99 -11.37 -20.73
N CYS A 134 2.76 -11.74 -20.43
CA CYS A 134 2.08 -12.90 -21.02
C CYS A 134 1.55 -12.58 -22.41
#